data_28e974f2fa656c233d2d8ddde39acd89
#
_entry.id   28e974f2fa656c233d2d8ddde39acd89
#
_cell.length_a   1.000
_cell.length_b   1.000
_cell.length_c   1.000
_cell.angle_alpha   90.00
_cell.angle_beta   90.00
_cell.angle_gamma   90.00
#
_symmetry.space_group_name_H-M   'P 1'
#
loop_
_entity.id
_entity.type
_entity.pdbx_description
1 polymer ?
#
loop_
_entity_poly.entity_id
_entity_poly.type
_entity_poly.pdbx_seq_one_letter_code
_entity_poly.pdbx_strand_id
1 'polypeptide(L)'
;IKCVAKQHHTKFYITFAPELGSNFNKMSDIRTIELMSPAGNFESLMAAIQAGCNSVYFGVEQLNMRARSSINFTLEDLKKIAQIGKENQVKTYLTLNTILYDHDINLMKSIVDAAKSNGISAIIASDHAVMNYAKKIGIEIHISTQANVSNIDTVEFYSNFADVIVLARELSLMQVAEISREIKRRNITGPKGNLIELEIFAHGALCMA
;
A
#
# COMPACT_ATOMS: atom_id res chain seq x y z
N ILE A 1 5.20 -5.67 8.09
CA ILE A 1 5.86 -4.66 7.24
C ILE A 1 5.69 -5.09 5.80
N LYS A 2 5.12 -4.22 4.98
CA LYS A 2 5.00 -4.43 3.53
C LYS A 2 6.18 -3.74 2.86
N CYS A 3 6.77 -4.38 1.86
CA CYS A 3 7.89 -3.82 1.10
C CYS A 3 7.52 -3.67 -0.37
N VAL A 4 7.87 -2.54 -0.97
CA VAL A 4 7.68 -2.29 -2.41
C VAL A 4 8.99 -2.58 -3.13
N ALA A 5 9.00 -3.52 -4.07
CA ALA A 5 10.16 -3.84 -4.90
C ALA A 5 9.90 -3.52 -6.38
N LYS A 6 10.94 -3.05 -7.09
CA LYS A 6 10.95 -2.91 -8.54
C LYS A 6 11.58 -4.15 -9.16
N GLN A 7 11.07 -4.57 -10.32
CA GLN A 7 11.49 -5.78 -11.04
C GLN A 7 13.01 -5.89 -11.19
N HIS A 8 13.61 -6.89 -10.58
CA HIS A 8 14.75 -7.70 -11.04
C HIS A 8 14.94 -8.87 -10.06
N HIS A 9 15.27 -10.04 -10.55
CA HIS A 9 15.43 -11.32 -9.85
C HIS A 9 16.29 -11.23 -8.59
N THR A 10 15.70 -10.94 -7.42
CA THR A 10 16.42 -11.06 -6.16
C THR A 10 15.41 -11.31 -5.04
N LYS A 11 15.54 -12.44 -4.35
CA LYS A 11 14.84 -12.70 -3.09
C LYS A 11 15.43 -11.78 -2.02
N PHE A 12 14.67 -10.82 -1.53
CA PHE A 12 15.11 -9.99 -0.42
C PHE A 12 14.62 -10.59 0.90
N TYR A 13 15.56 -10.83 1.80
CA TYR A 13 15.27 -11.08 3.21
C TYR A 13 15.60 -9.82 3.98
N ILE A 14 14.60 -9.10 4.49
CA ILE A 14 14.81 -8.02 5.45
C ILE A 14 14.68 -8.64 6.83
N THR A 15 15.80 -8.99 7.43
CA THR A 15 15.85 -9.42 8.83
C THR A 15 16.05 -8.18 9.68
N PHE A 16 15.04 -7.75 10.42
CA PHE A 16 15.26 -6.84 11.54
C PHE A 16 15.91 -7.66 12.65
N ALA A 17 17.23 -7.56 12.80
CA ALA A 17 17.91 -8.13 13.96
C ALA A 17 17.42 -7.39 15.22
N PRO A 18 16.82 -8.05 16.21
CA PRO A 18 16.73 -7.48 17.53
C PRO A 18 18.18 -7.32 18.05
N GLU A 19 18.43 -6.24 18.75
CA GLU A 19 19.70 -6.00 19.44
C GLU A 19 20.19 -7.28 20.12
N LEU A 20 21.45 -7.63 19.90
CA LEU A 20 22.13 -8.83 20.38
C LEU A 20 22.03 -8.97 21.89
N GLY A 21 21.04 -9.66 22.34
CA GLY A 21 20.90 -10.22 23.68
C GLY A 21 20.70 -11.73 23.53
N SER A 22 21.61 -12.50 24.11
CA SER A 22 21.68 -13.95 24.11
C SER A 22 20.36 -14.65 24.42
N ASN A 23 19.61 -15.11 23.41
CA ASN A 23 18.70 -16.23 23.49
C ASN A 23 18.19 -16.62 22.09
N PHE A 24 18.93 -17.48 21.42
CA PHE A 24 18.64 -18.03 20.09
C PHE A 24 17.53 -19.11 20.07
N ASN A 25 16.69 -19.21 21.10
CA ASN A 25 15.69 -20.25 21.21
C ASN A 25 14.24 -19.72 21.24
N LYS A 26 13.82 -18.95 20.20
CA LYS A 26 12.42 -18.85 19.80
C LYS A 26 12.31 -18.55 18.31
N MET A 27 12.41 -19.59 17.49
CA MET A 27 12.12 -19.58 16.05
C MET A 27 10.60 -19.63 15.79
N SER A 28 9.77 -18.88 16.53
CA SER A 28 8.30 -18.93 16.39
C SER A 28 7.64 -17.67 15.83
N ASP A 29 8.41 -16.64 15.44
CA ASP A 29 7.83 -15.43 14.82
C ASP A 29 8.49 -15.12 13.48
N ILE A 30 8.40 -16.03 12.51
CA ILE A 30 8.64 -15.68 11.10
C ILE A 30 7.45 -14.81 10.67
N ARG A 31 7.59 -13.50 10.80
CA ARG A 31 6.62 -12.55 10.25
C ARG A 31 6.67 -12.63 8.74
N THR A 32 5.57 -13.00 8.14
CA THR A 32 5.40 -12.93 6.69
C THR A 32 5.44 -11.46 6.26
N ILE A 33 6.43 -11.12 5.44
CA ILE A 33 6.52 -9.78 4.83
C ILE A 33 5.75 -9.84 3.51
N GLU A 34 4.77 -8.94 3.34
CA GLU A 34 4.08 -8.79 2.06
C GLU A 34 4.99 -8.01 1.10
N LEU A 35 5.32 -8.64 -0.04
CA LEU A 35 6.07 -8.00 -1.12
C LEU A 35 5.11 -7.43 -2.15
N MET A 36 5.12 -6.08 -2.31
CA MET A 36 4.27 -5.38 -3.25
C MET A 36 5.07 -4.87 -4.45
N SER A 37 4.54 -5.06 -5.66
CA SER A 37 5.14 -4.63 -6.92
C SER A 37 4.25 -3.64 -7.68
N PRO A 38 4.83 -2.66 -8.40
CA PRO A 38 4.08 -1.82 -9.31
C PRO A 38 3.66 -2.59 -10.57
N ALA A 39 2.46 -2.30 -11.08
CA ALA A 39 2.02 -2.74 -12.38
C ALA A 39 1.47 -1.54 -13.17
N GLY A 40 2.01 -1.29 -14.38
CA GLY A 40 1.54 -0.22 -15.26
C GLY A 40 0.72 -0.76 -16.45
N ASN A 41 0.85 -2.05 -16.75
CA ASN A 41 0.17 -2.76 -17.84
C ASN A 41 0.07 -4.24 -17.50
N PHE A 42 -0.61 -5.03 -18.34
CA PHE A 42 -0.78 -6.47 -18.12
C PHE A 42 0.54 -7.25 -18.17
N GLU A 43 1.51 -6.84 -18.99
CA GLU A 43 2.82 -7.49 -19.06
C GLU A 43 3.58 -7.33 -17.74
N SER A 44 3.61 -6.11 -17.18
CA SER A 44 4.26 -5.85 -15.89
C SER A 44 3.50 -6.51 -14.73
N LEU A 45 2.17 -6.61 -14.80
CA LEU A 45 1.35 -7.36 -13.84
C LEU A 45 1.74 -8.84 -13.83
N MET A 46 1.79 -9.48 -15.00
CA MET A 46 2.16 -10.88 -15.10
C MET A 46 3.61 -11.13 -14.69
N ALA A 47 4.53 -10.23 -15.05
CA ALA A 47 5.93 -10.33 -14.64
C ALA A 47 6.08 -10.21 -13.11
N ALA A 48 5.33 -9.32 -12.45
CA ALA A 48 5.31 -9.18 -10.99
C ALA A 48 4.82 -10.47 -10.31
N ILE A 49 3.74 -11.07 -10.82
CA ILE A 49 3.19 -12.33 -10.33
C ILE A 49 4.21 -13.46 -10.48
N GLN A 50 4.82 -13.61 -11.66
CA GLN A 50 5.85 -14.63 -11.92
C GLN A 50 7.08 -14.44 -11.03
N ALA A 51 7.41 -13.20 -10.66
CA ALA A 51 8.49 -12.89 -9.72
C ALA A 51 8.14 -13.20 -8.26
N GLY A 52 6.90 -13.59 -7.95
CA GLY A 52 6.46 -14.02 -6.63
C GLY A 52 6.02 -12.88 -5.71
N CYS A 53 5.47 -11.79 -6.26
CA CYS A 53 4.87 -10.75 -5.42
C CYS A 53 3.62 -11.27 -4.68
N ASN A 54 3.32 -10.68 -3.52
CA ASN A 54 2.12 -10.97 -2.75
C ASN A 54 0.98 -9.98 -3.10
N SER A 55 1.36 -8.81 -3.61
CA SER A 55 0.41 -7.78 -4.01
C SER A 55 0.97 -6.92 -5.15
N VAL A 56 0.07 -6.30 -5.88
CA VAL A 56 0.40 -5.32 -6.93
C VAL A 56 -0.36 -4.03 -6.69
N TYR A 57 0.28 -2.89 -7.03
CA TYR A 57 -0.40 -1.61 -7.05
C TYR A 57 -0.34 -0.98 -8.45
N PHE A 58 -1.43 -0.32 -8.82
CA PHE A 58 -1.59 0.23 -10.16
C PHE A 58 -2.52 1.45 -10.13
N GLY A 59 -2.46 2.26 -11.17
CA GLY A 59 -3.38 3.38 -11.39
C GLY A 59 -4.30 3.11 -12.57
N VAL A 60 -5.47 3.75 -12.57
CA VAL A 60 -6.36 3.82 -13.72
C VAL A 60 -6.57 5.27 -14.10
N GLU A 61 -6.62 5.54 -15.42
CA GLU A 61 -6.94 6.86 -15.96
C GLU A 61 -6.12 8.02 -15.32
N GLN A 62 -6.79 9.08 -14.82
CA GLN A 62 -6.15 10.37 -14.52
C GLN A 62 -5.85 10.63 -13.04
N LEU A 63 -6.57 10.01 -12.10
CA LEU A 63 -6.51 10.38 -10.68
C LEU A 63 -5.42 9.64 -9.88
N ASN A 64 -4.24 9.47 -10.46
CA ASN A 64 -3.08 8.89 -9.79
C ASN A 64 -1.79 9.59 -10.20
N MET A 65 -0.76 9.54 -9.36
CA MET A 65 0.54 10.18 -9.61
C MET A 65 1.28 9.67 -10.86
N ARG A 66 0.81 8.59 -11.46
CA ARG A 66 1.35 8.00 -12.70
C ARG A 66 0.53 8.35 -13.94
N ALA A 67 -0.52 9.16 -13.83
CA ALA A 67 -1.41 9.53 -14.93
C ALA A 67 -0.68 10.11 -16.16
N ARG A 68 0.51 10.68 -15.97
CA ARG A 68 1.37 11.19 -17.05
C ARG A 68 2.23 10.12 -17.73
N SER A 69 2.26 8.89 -17.25
CA SER A 69 2.93 7.80 -17.97
C SER A 69 2.03 7.30 -19.08
N SER A 70 2.62 6.99 -20.23
CA SER A 70 1.92 6.72 -21.49
C SER A 70 1.05 5.44 -21.51
N ILE A 71 1.06 4.64 -20.45
CA ILE A 71 0.32 3.38 -20.38
C ILE A 71 -0.25 3.26 -18.96
N ASN A 72 -1.55 3.45 -18.84
CA ASN A 72 -2.33 3.20 -17.63
C ASN A 72 -3.44 2.21 -17.95
N PHE A 73 -3.89 1.48 -16.94
CA PHE A 73 -5.11 0.68 -17.04
C PHE A 73 -6.35 1.59 -17.16
N THR A 74 -7.40 1.06 -17.75
CA THR A 74 -8.74 1.67 -17.81
C THR A 74 -9.62 1.16 -16.68
N LEU A 75 -10.77 1.80 -16.47
CA LEU A 75 -11.79 1.30 -15.52
C LEU A 75 -12.31 -0.09 -15.92
N GLU A 76 -12.38 -0.38 -17.21
CA GLU A 76 -12.81 -1.68 -17.75
C GLU A 76 -11.83 -2.80 -17.40
N ASP A 77 -10.53 -2.48 -17.27
CA ASP A 77 -9.50 -3.44 -16.91
C ASP A 77 -9.59 -3.93 -15.46
N LEU A 78 -10.28 -3.19 -14.57
CA LEU A 78 -10.38 -3.53 -13.14
C LEU A 78 -10.89 -4.95 -12.91
N LYS A 79 -11.91 -5.36 -13.67
CA LYS A 79 -12.47 -6.72 -13.57
C LYS A 79 -11.42 -7.79 -13.90
N LYS A 80 -10.67 -7.58 -14.98
CA LYS A 80 -9.62 -8.51 -15.40
C LYS A 80 -8.45 -8.54 -14.44
N ILE A 81 -8.04 -7.38 -13.90
CA ILE A 81 -6.97 -7.27 -12.90
C ILE A 81 -7.37 -8.01 -11.62
N ALA A 82 -8.58 -7.79 -11.12
CA ALA A 82 -9.09 -8.46 -9.93
C ALA A 82 -9.18 -9.98 -10.12
N GLN A 83 -9.63 -10.43 -11.29
CA GLN A 83 -9.67 -11.85 -11.63
C GLN A 83 -8.28 -12.48 -11.65
N ILE A 84 -7.30 -11.86 -12.34
CA ILE A 84 -5.90 -12.32 -12.35
C ILE A 84 -5.33 -12.36 -10.93
N GLY A 85 -5.56 -11.34 -10.12
CA GLY A 85 -5.13 -11.31 -8.73
C GLY A 85 -5.70 -12.47 -7.92
N LYS A 86 -6.99 -12.73 -8.04
CA LYS A 86 -7.67 -13.84 -7.35
C LYS A 86 -7.15 -15.21 -7.77
N GLU A 87 -6.98 -15.44 -9.08
CA GLU A 87 -6.47 -16.70 -9.63
C GLU A 87 -5.04 -17.02 -9.16
N ASN A 88 -4.22 -15.98 -8.95
CA ASN A 88 -2.82 -16.10 -8.52
C ASN A 88 -2.62 -15.84 -7.02
N GLN A 89 -3.67 -15.63 -6.24
CA GLN A 89 -3.62 -15.31 -4.81
C GLN A 89 -2.79 -14.04 -4.51
N VAL A 90 -2.82 -13.06 -5.43
CA VAL A 90 -2.14 -11.77 -5.34
C VAL A 90 -3.17 -10.67 -5.07
N LYS A 91 -2.95 -9.87 -4.03
CA LYS A 91 -3.81 -8.72 -3.71
C LYS A 91 -3.61 -7.61 -4.73
N THR A 92 -4.67 -6.87 -4.99
CA THR A 92 -4.68 -5.78 -5.98
C THR A 92 -5.03 -4.46 -5.30
N TYR A 93 -4.18 -3.43 -5.46
CA TYR A 93 -4.34 -2.13 -4.81
C TYR A 93 -4.40 -1.02 -5.86
N LEU A 94 -5.51 -0.29 -5.86
CA LEU A 94 -5.73 0.83 -6.78
C LEU A 94 -5.23 2.14 -6.16
N THR A 95 -4.37 2.86 -6.87
CA THR A 95 -3.87 4.17 -6.42
C THR A 95 -4.81 5.30 -6.83
N LEU A 96 -5.28 6.07 -5.84
CA LEU A 96 -5.98 7.35 -5.96
C LEU A 96 -5.27 8.36 -5.04
N ASN A 97 -4.04 8.70 -5.40
CA ASN A 97 -3.12 9.42 -4.53
C ASN A 97 -2.61 10.74 -5.13
N THR A 98 -3.40 11.35 -5.97
CA THR A 98 -3.18 12.72 -6.46
C THR A 98 -4.04 13.72 -5.66
N ILE A 99 -3.77 15.02 -5.85
CA ILE A 99 -4.62 16.10 -5.36
C ILE A 99 -5.93 16.07 -6.15
N LEU A 100 -7.06 16.17 -5.46
CA LEU A 100 -8.39 16.24 -6.05
C LEU A 100 -8.96 17.64 -5.93
N TYR A 101 -9.61 18.07 -7.00
CA TYR A 101 -10.40 19.29 -7.03
C TYR A 101 -11.90 18.95 -7.04
N ASP A 102 -12.75 19.92 -6.79
CA ASP A 102 -14.22 19.68 -6.70
C ASP A 102 -14.80 19.02 -7.96
N HIS A 103 -14.25 19.34 -9.14
CA HIS A 103 -14.69 18.73 -10.40
C HIS A 103 -14.29 17.25 -10.54
N ASP A 104 -13.30 16.77 -9.77
CA ASP A 104 -12.83 15.37 -9.80
C ASP A 104 -13.67 14.45 -8.91
N ILE A 105 -14.45 15.01 -7.98
CA ILE A 105 -15.14 14.23 -6.94
C ILE A 105 -16.10 13.18 -7.52
N ASN A 106 -16.83 13.50 -8.58
CA ASN A 106 -17.73 12.53 -9.21
C ASN A 106 -16.99 11.40 -9.90
N LEU A 107 -15.89 11.71 -10.60
CA LEU A 107 -15.01 10.71 -11.23
C LEU A 107 -14.37 9.83 -10.15
N MET A 108 -13.85 10.43 -9.08
CA MET A 108 -13.28 9.71 -7.94
C MET A 108 -14.27 8.70 -7.36
N LYS A 109 -15.52 9.11 -7.10
CA LYS A 109 -16.56 8.20 -6.59
C LYS A 109 -16.82 7.04 -7.54
N SER A 110 -16.95 7.31 -8.84
CA SER A 110 -17.15 6.28 -9.86
C SER A 110 -15.99 5.26 -9.88
N ILE A 111 -14.75 5.73 -9.75
CA ILE A 111 -13.56 4.86 -9.69
C ILE A 111 -13.58 3.99 -8.43
N VAL A 112 -13.89 4.57 -7.26
CA VAL A 112 -13.93 3.82 -5.99
C VAL A 112 -15.07 2.79 -5.99
N ASP A 113 -16.23 3.14 -6.54
CA ASP A 113 -17.36 2.21 -6.70
C ASP A 113 -17.01 1.06 -7.65
N ALA A 114 -16.36 1.36 -8.78
CA ALA A 114 -15.89 0.35 -9.72
C ALA A 114 -14.84 -0.56 -9.08
N ALA A 115 -13.90 -0.03 -8.32
CA ALA A 115 -12.92 -0.83 -7.59
C ALA A 115 -13.59 -1.79 -6.61
N LYS A 116 -14.54 -1.30 -5.81
CA LYS A 116 -15.31 -2.12 -4.86
C LYS A 116 -16.10 -3.22 -5.56
N SER A 117 -16.87 -2.88 -6.59
CA SER A 117 -17.74 -3.82 -7.31
C SER A 117 -16.96 -4.89 -8.07
N ASN A 118 -15.75 -4.61 -8.53
CA ASN A 118 -14.89 -5.57 -9.20
C ASN A 118 -13.99 -6.39 -8.25
N GLY A 119 -14.02 -6.13 -6.93
CA GLY A 119 -13.29 -6.92 -5.95
C GLY A 119 -11.80 -6.53 -5.84
N ILE A 120 -11.45 -5.27 -6.13
CA ILE A 120 -10.13 -4.72 -5.81
C ILE A 120 -9.93 -4.74 -4.30
N SER A 121 -8.75 -5.14 -3.83
CA SER A 121 -8.48 -5.42 -2.43
C SER A 121 -8.45 -4.16 -1.56
N ALA A 122 -7.83 -3.08 -2.04
CA ALA A 122 -7.76 -1.80 -1.31
C ALA A 122 -7.53 -0.60 -2.24
N ILE A 123 -7.77 0.60 -1.69
CA ILE A 123 -7.42 1.88 -2.31
C ILE A 123 -6.21 2.48 -1.59
N ILE A 124 -5.19 2.89 -2.33
CA ILE A 124 -4.07 3.68 -1.80
C ILE A 124 -4.40 5.16 -2.00
N ALA A 125 -4.64 5.88 -0.91
CA ALA A 125 -5.17 7.24 -0.92
C ALA A 125 -4.27 8.23 -0.16
N SER A 126 -4.27 9.48 -0.59
CA SER A 126 -3.68 10.62 0.13
C SER A 126 -4.71 11.71 0.43
N ASP A 127 -5.75 11.82 -0.39
CA ASP A 127 -6.79 12.83 -0.25
C ASP A 127 -7.90 12.35 0.71
N HIS A 128 -8.33 13.24 1.61
CA HIS A 128 -9.35 12.94 2.61
C HIS A 128 -10.75 12.67 2.00
N ALA A 129 -11.06 13.24 0.83
CA ALA A 129 -12.31 12.95 0.15
C ALA A 129 -12.37 11.48 -0.30
N VAL A 130 -11.24 10.94 -0.81
CA VAL A 130 -11.12 9.51 -1.13
C VAL A 130 -11.28 8.66 0.12
N MET A 131 -10.56 9.00 1.20
CA MET A 131 -10.61 8.25 2.46
C MET A 131 -12.03 8.21 3.04
N ASN A 132 -12.70 9.35 3.11
CA ASN A 132 -14.08 9.42 3.61
C ASN A 132 -15.04 8.60 2.76
N TYR A 133 -14.93 8.69 1.43
CA TYR A 133 -15.84 7.95 0.55
C TYR A 133 -15.57 6.45 0.59
N ALA A 134 -14.30 6.03 0.50
CA ALA A 134 -13.88 4.64 0.58
C ALA A 134 -14.31 3.98 1.90
N LYS A 135 -14.13 4.69 3.03
CA LYS A 135 -14.62 4.26 4.35
C LYS A 135 -16.14 4.09 4.36
N LYS A 136 -16.89 5.06 3.81
CA LYS A 136 -18.35 5.00 3.74
C LYS A 136 -18.86 3.78 3.01
N ILE A 137 -18.23 3.40 1.89
CA ILE A 137 -18.65 2.23 1.11
C ILE A 137 -18.01 0.93 1.60
N GLY A 138 -17.07 0.99 2.56
CA GLY A 138 -16.43 -0.18 3.17
C GLY A 138 -15.41 -0.89 2.26
N ILE A 139 -14.60 -0.15 1.51
CA ILE A 139 -13.40 -0.68 0.85
C ILE A 139 -12.17 -0.34 1.70
N GLU A 140 -11.21 -1.26 1.78
CA GLU A 140 -9.98 -1.08 2.55
C GLU A 140 -9.16 0.11 2.03
N ILE A 141 -8.54 0.84 2.96
CA ILE A 141 -7.73 2.03 2.64
C ILE A 141 -6.31 1.79 3.14
N HIS A 142 -5.34 2.08 2.27
CA HIS A 142 -3.94 2.25 2.61
C HIS A 142 -3.57 3.73 2.48
N ILE A 143 -2.94 4.30 3.49
CA ILE A 143 -2.48 5.69 3.41
C ILE A 143 -1.24 5.75 2.53
N SER A 144 -1.32 6.57 1.47
CA SER A 144 -0.22 6.76 0.53
C SER A 144 0.96 7.48 1.18
N THR A 145 2.18 7.23 0.67
CA THR A 145 3.38 8.00 1.01
C THR A 145 3.23 9.52 0.75
N GLN A 146 2.31 9.93 -0.12
CA GLN A 146 1.99 11.35 -0.37
C GLN A 146 1.40 12.06 0.86
N ALA A 147 0.91 11.32 1.84
CA ALA A 147 0.47 11.88 3.13
C ALA A 147 1.64 12.20 4.08
N ASN A 148 2.88 11.89 3.71
CA ASN A 148 4.11 12.20 4.44
C ASN A 148 4.09 11.78 5.92
N VAL A 149 3.57 10.58 6.22
CA VAL A 149 3.49 10.08 7.59
C VAL A 149 4.87 9.74 8.12
N SER A 150 5.34 10.50 9.11
CA SER A 150 6.70 10.43 9.65
C SER A 150 6.79 10.31 11.17
N ASN A 151 5.68 10.30 11.88
CA ASN A 151 5.62 10.24 13.34
C ASN A 151 4.38 9.47 13.82
N ILE A 152 4.42 9.07 15.10
CA ILE A 152 3.39 8.22 15.68
C ILE A 152 2.03 8.90 15.82
N ASP A 153 1.99 10.21 16.08
CA ASP A 153 0.73 10.94 16.26
C ASP A 153 -0.01 11.06 14.92
N THR A 154 0.74 11.20 13.80
CA THR A 154 0.18 11.14 12.46
C THR A 154 -0.32 9.72 12.10
N VAL A 155 0.39 8.67 12.55
CA VAL A 155 -0.08 7.28 12.42
C VAL A 155 -1.41 7.10 13.16
N GLU A 156 -1.51 7.58 14.41
CA GLU A 156 -2.71 7.50 15.23
C GLU A 156 -3.88 8.27 14.58
N PHE A 157 -3.60 9.44 13.99
CA PHE A 157 -4.62 10.18 13.22
C PHE A 157 -5.18 9.36 12.05
N TYR A 158 -4.31 8.80 11.21
CA TYR A 158 -4.72 8.05 10.03
C TYR A 158 -5.27 6.66 10.34
N SER A 159 -5.00 6.09 11.53
CA SER A 159 -5.58 4.83 11.96
C SER A 159 -7.12 4.85 12.02
N ASN A 160 -7.71 6.05 12.09
CA ASN A 160 -9.17 6.22 12.00
C ASN A 160 -9.74 5.88 10.60
N PHE A 161 -8.90 5.86 9.58
CA PHE A 161 -9.31 5.67 8.19
C PHE A 161 -8.76 4.38 7.57
N ALA A 162 -7.59 3.95 7.97
CA ALA A 162 -6.83 2.91 7.28
C ALA A 162 -6.24 1.88 8.23
N ASP A 163 -6.06 0.66 7.72
CA ASP A 163 -5.38 -0.44 8.42
C ASP A 163 -3.89 -0.51 8.05
N VAL A 164 -3.48 0.12 6.95
CA VAL A 164 -2.11 0.15 6.44
C VAL A 164 -1.66 1.57 6.17
N ILE A 165 -0.45 1.91 6.58
CA ILE A 165 0.13 3.24 6.40
C ILE A 165 1.50 3.13 5.74
N VAL A 166 1.65 3.77 4.56
CA VAL A 166 2.94 3.91 3.89
C VAL A 166 3.69 5.07 4.55
N LEU A 167 4.83 4.76 5.17
CA LEU A 167 5.65 5.76 5.83
C LEU A 167 6.41 6.64 4.82
N ALA A 168 6.74 7.85 5.25
CA ALA A 168 7.59 8.75 4.49
C ALA A 168 8.96 8.11 4.22
N ARG A 169 9.52 8.37 3.03
CA ARG A 169 10.77 7.75 2.57
C ARG A 169 12.02 8.30 3.25
N GLU A 170 11.91 9.46 3.87
CA GLU A 170 12.95 10.15 4.61
C GLU A 170 13.31 9.49 5.95
N LEU A 171 12.46 8.57 6.43
CA LEU A 171 12.67 7.91 7.70
C LEU A 171 13.81 6.89 7.62
N SER A 172 14.70 6.94 8.60
CA SER A 172 15.66 5.86 8.85
C SER A 172 14.96 4.61 9.40
N LEU A 173 15.59 3.45 9.25
CA LEU A 173 15.07 2.19 9.81
C LEU A 173 14.89 2.25 11.34
N MET A 174 15.71 3.03 12.05
CA MET A 174 15.57 3.24 13.49
C MET A 174 14.25 3.97 13.82
N GLN A 175 13.92 5.02 13.07
CA GLN A 175 12.66 5.74 13.23
C GLN A 175 11.45 4.87 12.88
N VAL A 176 11.54 4.06 11.82
CA VAL A 176 10.50 3.08 11.47
C VAL A 176 10.29 2.07 12.62
N ALA A 177 11.38 1.55 13.19
CA ALA A 177 11.33 0.64 14.32
C ALA A 177 10.70 1.28 15.56
N GLU A 178 10.99 2.56 15.82
CA GLU A 178 10.37 3.31 16.93
C GLU A 178 8.87 3.46 16.73
N ILE A 179 8.42 3.89 15.55
CA ILE A 179 6.98 3.99 15.21
C ILE A 179 6.31 2.62 15.39
N SER A 180 6.94 1.54 14.93
CA SER A 180 6.41 0.17 15.07
C SER A 180 6.27 -0.26 16.54
N ARG A 181 7.21 0.12 17.41
CA ARG A 181 7.14 -0.12 18.86
C ARG A 181 5.99 0.67 19.51
N GLU A 182 5.87 1.95 19.15
CA GLU A 182 4.82 2.82 19.67
C GLU A 182 3.41 2.37 19.26
N ILE A 183 3.21 1.90 18.02
CA ILE A 183 1.92 1.31 17.59
C ILE A 183 1.51 0.19 18.54
N LYS A 184 2.43 -0.70 18.90
CA LYS A 184 2.16 -1.79 19.84
C LYS A 184 1.93 -1.29 21.25
N ARG A 185 2.76 -0.37 21.75
CA ARG A 185 2.68 0.18 23.10
C ARG A 185 1.37 0.92 23.34
N ARG A 186 0.94 1.73 22.35
CA ARG A 186 -0.33 2.49 22.42
C ARG A 186 -1.54 1.68 21.96
N ASN A 187 -1.33 0.47 21.45
CA ASN A 187 -2.38 -0.39 20.86
C ASN A 187 -3.17 0.33 19.76
N ILE A 188 -2.46 1.01 18.83
CA ILE A 188 -3.09 1.75 17.74
C ILE A 188 -3.63 0.76 16.72
N THR A 189 -4.96 0.73 16.57
CA THR A 189 -5.66 -0.19 15.67
C THR A 189 -6.37 0.56 14.55
N GLY A 190 -6.45 -0.08 13.39
CA GLY A 190 -7.21 0.42 12.24
C GLY A 190 -8.70 0.08 12.32
N PRO A 191 -9.48 0.41 11.27
CA PRO A 191 -10.91 0.15 11.19
C PRO A 191 -11.32 -1.31 11.35
N LYS A 192 -10.44 -2.27 11.03
CA LYS A 192 -10.67 -3.71 11.22
C LYS A 192 -10.39 -4.20 12.64
N GLY A 193 -9.94 -3.32 13.54
CA GLY A 193 -9.59 -3.66 14.92
C GLY A 193 -8.22 -4.35 15.10
N ASN A 194 -7.45 -4.51 14.02
CA ASN A 194 -6.08 -5.01 14.06
C ASN A 194 -5.08 -3.86 14.25
N LEU A 195 -3.90 -4.16 14.81
CA LEU A 195 -2.82 -3.17 14.87
C LEU A 195 -2.49 -2.66 13.47
N ILE A 196 -2.22 -1.35 13.37
CA ILE A 196 -1.79 -0.73 12.12
C ILE A 196 -0.58 -1.45 11.54
N GLU A 197 -0.67 -1.80 10.26
CA GLU A 197 0.44 -2.30 9.47
C GLU A 197 1.22 -1.15 8.83
N LEU A 198 2.54 -1.26 8.84
CA LEU A 198 3.41 -0.28 8.21
C LEU A 198 3.92 -0.80 6.87
N GLU A 199 3.92 0.07 5.88
CA GLU A 199 4.50 -0.18 4.57
C GLU A 199 5.68 0.77 4.34
N ILE A 200 6.78 0.25 3.78
CA ILE A 200 7.98 1.02 3.44
C ILE A 200 8.46 0.68 2.03
N PHE A 201 9.11 1.64 1.37
CA PHE A 201 9.78 1.40 0.10
C PHE A 201 11.10 0.66 0.36
N ALA A 202 11.25 -0.56 -0.19
CA ALA A 202 12.48 -1.33 -0.14
C ALA A 202 13.39 -1.03 -1.33
N HIS A 203 12.81 -0.69 -2.49
CA HIS A 203 13.53 -0.37 -3.72
C HIS A 203 12.72 0.63 -4.56
N GLY A 204 13.39 1.59 -5.17
CA GLY A 204 12.76 2.59 -6.03
C GLY A 204 13.77 3.55 -6.64
N ALA A 205 13.31 4.40 -7.56
CA ALA A 205 14.09 5.52 -8.05
C ALA A 205 14.29 6.55 -6.92
N LEU A 206 15.42 7.25 -6.93
CA LEU A 206 15.64 8.41 -6.07
C LEU A 206 14.47 9.38 -6.23
N CYS A 207 13.89 9.78 -5.11
CA CYS A 207 12.94 10.87 -5.09
C CYS A 207 13.74 12.17 -5.11
N MET A 208 13.72 12.87 -6.22
CA MET A 208 14.17 14.26 -6.29
C MET A 208 13.00 15.09 -5.78
N ALA A 209 13.08 15.52 -4.53
CA ALA A 209 12.14 16.47 -3.96
C ALA A 209 12.44 17.88 -4.47
#